data_5c5b08f05d9cf1468af5437410b3bd43
#
_entry.id   5c5b08f05d9cf1468af5437410b3bd43
#
_cell.length_a   1.000
_cell.length_b   1.000
_cell.length_c   1.000
_cell.angle_alpha   90.00
_cell.angle_beta   90.00
_cell.angle_gamma   90.00
#
_symmetry.space_group_name_H-M   'P 1'
#
loop_
_entity.id
_entity.type
_entity.pdbx_description
1 polymer ?
#
loop_
_entity_poly.entity_id
_entity_poly.type
_entity_poly.pdbx_seq_one_letter_code
_entity_poly.pdbx_strand_id
1 'polypeptide(L)'
;MSADERNPFTAIDHVQLAMPPGQEQAARIFYAGTLGMREILKPAELASRGGCWFQSGDVQIHLGVEADFRPAKKAHPALRCANYDALLMTLRASGIDVYEVADIPGVRRCHIHDCFGNRLELIAT
;
A
#
# COMPACT_ATOMS: atom_id res chain seq x y z
N MET A 1 1.31 20.22 30.90
CA MET A 1 1.62 19.28 29.85
C MET A 1 1.90 20.01 28.55
N SER A 2 3.04 19.80 27.96
CA SER A 2 3.42 20.42 26.68
C SER A 2 2.59 19.85 25.52
N ALA A 3 2.64 20.52 24.36
CA ALA A 3 1.99 20.03 23.15
C ALA A 3 2.55 18.65 22.76
N ASP A 4 3.87 18.42 22.89
CA ASP A 4 4.52 17.16 22.57
C ASP A 4 4.05 16.03 23.47
N GLU A 5 3.84 16.32 24.75
CA GLU A 5 3.33 15.32 25.70
C GLU A 5 1.88 14.93 25.40
N ARG A 6 1.07 15.86 24.85
CA ARG A 6 -0.31 15.59 24.46
C ARG A 6 -0.42 14.90 23.09
N ASN A 7 0.58 15.10 22.23
CA ASN A 7 0.61 14.56 20.87
C ASN A 7 1.91 13.79 20.67
N PRO A 8 2.04 12.60 21.27
CA PRO A 8 3.31 11.85 21.28
C PRO A 8 3.69 11.27 19.91
N PHE A 9 2.73 11.13 19.02
CA PHE A 9 2.99 10.52 17.71
C PHE A 9 3.36 11.61 16.70
N THR A 10 4.38 11.36 15.88
CA THR A 10 4.91 12.34 14.93
C THR A 10 4.62 12.00 13.48
N ALA A 11 4.52 10.71 13.15
CA ALA A 11 4.28 10.25 11.78
C ALA A 11 3.89 8.78 11.80
N ILE A 12 3.42 8.30 10.65
CA ILE A 12 3.29 6.86 10.41
C ILE A 12 4.61 6.40 9.79
N ASP A 13 5.28 5.44 10.43
CA ASP A 13 6.54 4.89 9.92
C ASP A 13 6.28 4.01 8.70
N HIS A 14 5.34 3.09 8.81
CA HIS A 14 4.93 2.22 7.71
C HIS A 14 3.52 1.72 7.96
N VAL A 15 2.92 1.16 6.92
CA VAL A 15 1.68 0.39 7.00
C VAL A 15 2.01 -1.04 6.62
N GLN A 16 1.62 -2.01 7.45
CA GLN A 16 1.78 -3.41 7.11
C GLN A 16 0.44 -4.00 6.66
N LEU A 17 0.46 -4.65 5.51
CA LEU A 17 -0.65 -5.43 4.99
C LEU A 17 -0.29 -6.90 5.07
N ALA A 18 -1.30 -7.75 5.14
CA ALA A 18 -1.09 -9.19 5.18
C ALA A 18 -0.95 -9.76 3.76
N MET A 19 -0.26 -10.88 3.64
CA MET A 19 -0.15 -11.63 2.39
C MET A 19 -0.14 -13.13 2.70
N PRO A 20 -0.55 -13.97 1.74
CA PRO A 20 -0.46 -15.42 1.94
C PRO A 20 0.99 -15.89 1.84
N PRO A 21 1.31 -17.04 2.47
CA PRO A 21 2.67 -17.58 2.42
C PRO A 21 3.15 -17.89 1.00
N GLY A 22 4.43 -17.63 0.73
CA GLY A 22 5.09 -18.03 -0.50
C GLY A 22 4.78 -17.21 -1.74
N GLN A 23 4.10 -16.08 -1.59
CA GLN A 23 3.65 -15.25 -2.71
C GLN A 23 4.42 -13.93 -2.85
N GLU A 24 5.66 -13.91 -2.37
CA GLU A 24 6.48 -12.68 -2.43
C GLU A 24 6.69 -12.18 -3.86
N GLN A 25 6.79 -13.10 -4.84
CA GLN A 25 6.98 -12.69 -6.23
C GLN A 25 5.75 -11.93 -6.76
N ALA A 26 4.55 -12.37 -6.40
CA ALA A 26 3.32 -11.65 -6.78
C ALA A 26 3.31 -10.24 -6.16
N ALA A 27 3.76 -10.11 -4.92
CA ALA A 27 3.88 -8.81 -4.25
C ALA A 27 4.85 -7.90 -5.01
N ARG A 28 6.00 -8.43 -5.44
CA ARG A 28 6.99 -7.66 -6.20
C ARG A 28 6.45 -7.18 -7.55
N ILE A 29 5.74 -8.05 -8.26
CA ILE A 29 5.12 -7.69 -9.54
C ILE A 29 4.14 -6.54 -9.35
N PHE A 30 3.33 -6.57 -8.30
CA PHE A 30 2.34 -5.53 -8.06
C PHE A 30 2.97 -4.26 -7.48
N TYR A 31 3.63 -4.34 -6.33
CA TYR A 31 4.10 -3.15 -5.63
C TYR A 31 5.29 -2.49 -6.32
N ALA A 32 6.26 -3.25 -6.79
CA ALA A 32 7.39 -2.71 -7.53
C ALA A 32 7.09 -2.54 -9.01
N GLY A 33 6.51 -3.55 -9.64
CA GLY A 33 6.26 -3.52 -11.09
C GLY A 33 5.14 -2.58 -11.48
N THR A 34 3.96 -2.69 -10.87
CA THR A 34 2.79 -1.91 -11.26
C THR A 34 2.74 -0.55 -10.55
N LEU A 35 2.94 -0.52 -9.24
CA LEU A 35 2.89 0.73 -8.47
C LEU A 35 4.20 1.53 -8.52
N GLY A 36 5.29 0.93 -8.99
CA GLY A 36 6.57 1.63 -9.13
C GLY A 36 7.30 1.89 -7.81
N MET A 37 6.94 1.18 -6.75
CA MET A 37 7.65 1.28 -5.49
C MET A 37 8.97 0.50 -5.56
N ARG A 38 9.93 0.88 -4.73
CA ARG A 38 11.21 0.19 -4.64
C ARG A 38 11.16 -0.82 -3.50
N GLU A 39 11.55 -2.05 -3.77
CA GLU A 39 11.71 -3.04 -2.70
C GLU A 39 12.94 -2.67 -1.87
N ILE A 40 12.79 -2.71 -0.53
CA ILE A 40 13.86 -2.46 0.42
C ILE A 40 14.14 -3.73 1.22
N LEU A 41 15.40 -3.88 1.66
CA LEU A 41 15.81 -5.06 2.40
C LEU A 41 15.21 -5.06 3.80
N LYS A 42 14.69 -6.23 4.19
CA LYS A 42 14.28 -6.47 5.57
C LYS A 42 15.52 -6.71 6.42
N PRO A 43 15.51 -6.32 7.70
CA PRO A 43 16.59 -6.73 8.62
C PRO A 43 16.77 -8.24 8.62
N ALA A 44 18.01 -8.70 8.75
CA ALA A 44 18.35 -10.12 8.72
C ALA A 44 17.54 -10.92 9.75
N GLU A 45 17.27 -10.34 10.90
CA GLU A 45 16.52 -10.96 11.99
C GLU A 45 15.07 -11.28 11.61
N LEU A 46 14.52 -10.59 10.61
CA LEU A 46 13.15 -10.77 10.15
C LEU A 46 13.05 -11.49 8.81
N ALA A 47 14.18 -11.74 8.15
CA ALA A 47 14.18 -12.28 6.79
C ALA A 47 13.50 -13.66 6.71
N SER A 48 13.64 -14.49 7.73
CA SER A 48 13.04 -15.84 7.76
C SER A 48 11.53 -15.85 7.91
N ARG A 49 10.92 -14.72 8.28
CA ARG A 49 9.46 -14.63 8.45
C ARG A 49 8.71 -14.53 7.13
N GLY A 50 9.42 -14.34 6.02
CA GLY A 50 8.81 -14.10 4.72
C GLY A 50 8.27 -12.69 4.59
N GLY A 51 7.57 -12.42 3.49
CA GLY A 51 7.08 -11.09 3.16
C GLY A 51 8.13 -10.20 2.52
N CYS A 52 7.75 -8.99 2.21
CA CYS A 52 8.65 -8.03 1.58
C CYS A 52 8.21 -6.59 1.88
N TRP A 53 9.16 -5.67 1.81
CA TRP A 53 8.97 -4.27 2.14
C TRP A 53 9.19 -3.40 0.91
N PHE A 54 8.35 -2.40 0.72
CA PHE A 54 8.40 -1.49 -0.42
C PHE A 54 8.36 -0.04 0.05
N GLN A 55 9.03 0.83 -0.70
CA GLN A 55 9.12 2.26 -0.39
C GLN A 55 8.97 3.11 -1.65
N SER A 56 8.27 4.22 -1.51
CA SER A 56 8.19 5.29 -2.50
C SER A 56 8.23 6.61 -1.74
N GLY A 57 9.35 7.34 -1.85
CA GLY A 57 9.57 8.53 -1.04
C GLY A 57 9.51 8.18 0.46
N ASP A 58 8.65 8.87 1.19
CA ASP A 58 8.45 8.62 2.63
C ASP A 58 7.36 7.58 2.91
N VAL A 59 6.76 7.01 1.88
CA VAL A 59 5.70 6.02 2.01
C VAL A 59 6.30 4.62 2.04
N GLN A 60 6.04 3.86 3.08
CA GLN A 60 6.48 2.46 3.19
C GLN A 60 5.27 1.54 3.36
N ILE A 61 5.21 0.50 2.54
CA ILE A 61 4.24 -0.59 2.65
C ILE A 61 5.02 -1.87 2.90
N HIS A 62 4.70 -2.53 4.00
CA HIS A 62 5.26 -3.83 4.36
C HIS A 62 4.21 -4.90 4.13
N LEU A 63 4.60 -6.03 3.53
CA LEU A 63 3.75 -7.20 3.40
C LEU A 63 4.22 -8.25 4.40
N GLY A 64 3.33 -8.62 5.33
CA GLY A 64 3.61 -9.63 6.34
C GLY A 64 2.84 -10.92 6.05
N VAL A 65 3.52 -12.06 6.14
CA VAL A 65 2.90 -13.36 5.87
C VAL A 65 1.93 -13.74 6.99
N GLU A 66 0.74 -14.16 6.60
CA GLU A 66 -0.30 -14.64 7.51
C GLU A 66 -0.78 -16.01 7.03
N ALA A 67 -0.66 -17.04 7.88
CA ALA A 67 -0.98 -18.41 7.49
C ALA A 67 -2.44 -18.58 7.06
N ASP A 68 -3.36 -18.00 7.82
CA ASP A 68 -4.79 -18.01 7.51
C ASP A 68 -5.18 -16.69 6.84
N PHE A 69 -4.48 -16.35 5.77
CA PHE A 69 -4.63 -15.05 5.12
C PHE A 69 -6.07 -14.81 4.67
N ARG A 70 -6.56 -13.61 5.01
CA ARG A 70 -7.80 -13.03 4.46
C ARG A 70 -7.52 -11.59 4.08
N PRO A 71 -7.92 -11.16 2.87
CA PRO A 71 -7.69 -9.78 2.46
C PRO A 71 -8.47 -8.79 3.31
N ALA A 72 -7.84 -7.64 3.58
CA ALA A 72 -8.51 -6.53 4.24
C ALA A 72 -9.37 -5.80 3.21
N LYS A 73 -10.69 -5.98 3.30
CA LYS A 73 -11.65 -5.43 2.32
C LYS A 73 -12.27 -4.12 2.78
N LYS A 74 -12.20 -3.81 4.06
CA LYS A 74 -12.72 -2.56 4.62
C LYS A 74 -11.58 -1.68 5.12
N ALA A 75 -10.74 -2.18 6.01
CA ALA A 75 -9.55 -1.46 6.48
C ALA A 75 -8.57 -1.31 5.32
N HIS A 76 -8.04 -0.10 5.12
CA HIS A 76 -7.15 0.17 4.00
C HIS A 76 -6.33 1.42 4.25
N PRO A 77 -5.09 1.48 3.73
CA PRO A 77 -4.35 2.72 3.69
C PRO A 77 -4.84 3.60 2.54
N ALA A 78 -4.73 4.92 2.71
CA ALA A 78 -5.00 5.89 1.67
C ALA A 78 -3.69 6.60 1.32
N LEU A 79 -3.30 6.57 0.05
CA LEU A 79 -2.03 7.09 -0.43
C LEU A 79 -2.27 8.29 -1.35
N ARG A 80 -1.59 9.40 -1.09
CA ARG A 80 -1.63 10.56 -1.96
C ARG A 80 -0.70 10.34 -3.15
N CYS A 81 -1.18 10.67 -4.34
CA CYS A 81 -0.49 10.38 -5.59
C CYS A 81 -0.26 11.66 -6.39
N ALA A 82 1.00 11.99 -6.67
CA ALA A 82 1.35 13.20 -7.40
C ALA A 82 0.91 13.15 -8.86
N ASN A 83 1.00 12.01 -9.53
CA ASN A 83 0.60 11.83 -10.93
C ASN A 83 -0.60 10.90 -11.02
N TYR A 84 -1.70 11.29 -10.39
CA TYR A 84 -2.88 10.44 -10.22
C TYR A 84 -3.41 9.89 -11.54
N ASP A 85 -3.65 10.76 -12.55
CA ASP A 85 -4.20 10.31 -13.83
C ASP A 85 -3.28 9.34 -14.56
N ALA A 86 -1.97 9.60 -14.55
CA ALA A 86 -0.99 8.71 -15.17
C ALA A 86 -0.96 7.35 -14.46
N LEU A 87 -1.06 7.36 -13.13
CA LEU A 87 -1.12 6.12 -12.34
C LEU A 87 -2.37 5.31 -12.69
N LEU A 88 -3.53 5.95 -12.81
CA LEU A 88 -4.76 5.26 -13.19
C LEU A 88 -4.64 4.63 -14.58
N MET A 89 -4.00 5.32 -15.53
CA MET A 89 -3.75 4.75 -16.86
C MET A 89 -2.88 3.48 -16.78
N THR A 90 -1.82 3.53 -15.98
CA THR A 90 -0.93 2.38 -15.78
C THR A 90 -1.69 1.20 -15.15
N LEU A 91 -2.49 1.48 -14.13
CA LEU A 91 -3.28 0.44 -13.46
C LEU A 91 -4.25 -0.23 -14.42
N ARG A 92 -5.00 0.56 -15.19
CA ARG A 92 -5.95 0.03 -16.16
C ARG A 92 -5.26 -0.76 -17.26
N ALA A 93 -4.12 -0.28 -17.74
CA ALA A 93 -3.33 -0.99 -18.75
C ALA A 93 -2.79 -2.32 -18.21
N SER A 94 -2.59 -2.43 -16.91
CA SER A 94 -2.17 -3.66 -16.24
C SER A 94 -3.33 -4.59 -15.88
N GLY A 95 -4.56 -4.25 -16.28
CA GLY A 95 -5.74 -5.05 -16.01
C GLY A 95 -6.28 -4.93 -14.59
N ILE A 96 -5.89 -3.88 -13.87
CA ILE A 96 -6.36 -3.65 -12.51
C ILE A 96 -7.61 -2.80 -12.54
N ASP A 97 -8.66 -3.25 -11.84
CA ASP A 97 -9.91 -2.51 -11.74
C ASP A 97 -9.71 -1.27 -10.85
N VAL A 98 -10.16 -0.14 -11.36
CA VAL A 98 -10.09 1.15 -10.66
C VAL A 98 -11.51 1.61 -10.38
N TYR A 99 -11.86 1.75 -9.10
CA TYR A 99 -13.18 2.17 -8.67
C TYR A 99 -13.12 3.63 -8.22
N GLU A 100 -13.39 4.55 -9.12
CA GLU A 100 -13.40 5.98 -8.80
C GLU A 100 -14.61 6.30 -7.93
N VAL A 101 -14.41 7.13 -6.90
CA VAL A 101 -15.44 7.53 -5.95
C VAL A 101 -15.56 9.04 -5.95
N ALA A 102 -16.76 9.55 -6.19
CA ALA A 102 -17.05 10.99 -6.31
C ALA A 102 -18.00 11.47 -5.21
N ASP A 103 -17.79 11.00 -3.99
CA ASP A 103 -18.65 11.29 -2.85
C ASP A 103 -18.17 12.45 -1.98
N ILE A 104 -16.95 12.92 -2.19
CA ILE A 104 -16.37 14.06 -1.43
C ILE A 104 -16.09 15.19 -2.41
N PRO A 105 -16.77 16.35 -2.30
CA PRO A 105 -16.52 17.47 -3.22
C PRO A 105 -15.07 17.93 -3.20
N GLY A 106 -14.49 18.11 -4.39
CA GLY A 106 -13.12 18.58 -4.54
C GLY A 106 -12.05 17.53 -4.29
N VAL A 107 -12.41 16.29 -4.00
CA VAL A 107 -11.46 15.20 -3.76
C VAL A 107 -11.60 14.17 -4.89
N ARG A 108 -10.50 13.96 -5.62
CA ARG A 108 -10.41 12.89 -6.61
C ARG A 108 -9.73 11.70 -5.96
N ARG A 109 -10.45 10.58 -5.87
CA ARG A 109 -9.93 9.37 -5.23
C ARG A 109 -10.52 8.14 -5.88
N CYS A 110 -9.85 7.01 -5.66
CA CYS A 110 -10.33 5.72 -6.12
C CYS A 110 -9.91 4.63 -5.15
N HIS A 111 -10.57 3.49 -5.27
CA HIS A 111 -10.14 2.25 -4.62
C HIS A 111 -9.61 1.28 -5.66
N ILE A 112 -8.57 0.57 -5.28
CA ILE A 112 -8.05 -0.59 -6.02
C ILE A 112 -7.85 -1.73 -5.03
N HIS A 113 -7.53 -2.91 -5.54
CA HIS A 113 -7.13 -4.05 -4.72
C HIS A 113 -5.73 -4.45 -5.14
N ASP A 114 -4.91 -4.85 -4.15
CA ASP A 114 -3.59 -5.38 -4.48
C ASP A 114 -3.73 -6.81 -5.04
N CYS A 115 -2.62 -7.44 -5.35
CA CYS A 115 -2.58 -8.79 -5.92
C CYS A 115 -3.18 -9.87 -5.00
N PHE A 116 -3.41 -9.54 -3.74
CA PHE A 116 -3.97 -10.46 -2.74
C PHE A 116 -5.41 -10.12 -2.36
N GLY A 117 -5.96 -9.03 -2.92
CA GLY A 117 -7.31 -8.56 -2.62
C GLY A 117 -7.39 -7.56 -1.47
N ASN A 118 -6.27 -7.11 -0.91
CA ASN A 118 -6.26 -6.02 0.06
C ASN A 118 -6.68 -4.72 -0.61
N ARG A 119 -7.56 -3.96 0.04
CA ARG A 119 -8.00 -2.67 -0.48
C ARG A 119 -6.92 -1.61 -0.28
N LEU A 120 -6.72 -0.79 -1.29
CA LEU A 120 -5.92 0.43 -1.22
C LEU A 120 -6.77 1.59 -1.74
N GLU A 121 -6.59 2.77 -1.15
CA GLU A 121 -7.19 4.00 -1.65
C GLU A 121 -6.10 4.89 -2.21
N LEU A 122 -6.35 5.50 -3.37
CA LEU A 122 -5.46 6.45 -4.01
C LEU A 122 -6.16 7.80 -4.08
N ILE A 123 -5.46 8.86 -3.66
CA ILE A 123 -6.02 10.20 -3.60
C ILE A 123 -5.14 11.12 -4.44
N ALA A 124 -5.74 11.88 -5.35
CA ALA A 124 -5.01 12.88 -6.13
C ALA A 124 -4.56 14.02 -5.22
N THR A 125 -3.32 14.44 -5.38
CA THR A 125 -2.79 15.63 -4.69
C THR A 125 -3.07 16.89 -5.46
#